data_010309b2d3a6ffb8625fa3536bb738ae
#
_entry.id   010309b2d3a6ffb8625fa3536bb738ae
#
_cell.length_a   1.000
_cell.length_b   1.000
_cell.length_c   1.000
_cell.angle_alpha   90.00
_cell.angle_beta   90.00
_cell.angle_gamma   90.00
#
_symmetry.space_group_name_H-M   'P 1'
#
loop_
_entity.id
_entity.type
_entity.pdbx_description
1 polymer ?
#
loop_
_entity_poly.entity_id
_entity_poly.type
_entity_poly.pdbx_seq_one_letter_code
_entity_poly.pdbx_strand_id
1 'polypeptide(L)'
;MTDPDFVIELPEGSLAIHDLTVGEAREGAPVVVAAHGITANGLSWQRVADEIDRRHGSGEVRFLAPDLRGRGASRSAPGPYGLAGHVEDLASIASVFGAEPLVVGHSMGAFIAALAGATHPERFRGVVLVDGGLAFPAPAGLDIDAALQAVIGPAMERLRMRFASEASYVEFWEAHPGLGPVLRGDAGEAARRYVLHDLVPTAEAPGEFVSSCVLDAVRADGADVLADEATHGAVRRCVELGVPVEFIWASRGLLDEPQGLYDDTRLAALDVPPDVRVTHVDDANHYSVILEDAGTRAIADAIDRQLRLIAD
;
A
#
# COMPACT_ATOMS: atom_id res chain seq x y z
N MET A 1 1.64 -16.02 -10.29
CA MET A 1 0.65 -14.96 -9.94
C MET A 1 -0.59 -15.63 -9.36
N THR A 2 -1.14 -15.10 -8.30
CA THR A 2 -2.40 -15.57 -7.69
C THR A 2 -3.58 -14.95 -8.46
N ASP A 3 -4.62 -15.73 -8.75
CA ASP A 3 -5.82 -15.20 -9.40
C ASP A 3 -6.55 -14.24 -8.44
N PRO A 4 -7.09 -13.12 -8.92
CA PRO A 4 -7.89 -12.21 -8.11
C PRO A 4 -9.28 -12.82 -7.82
N ASP A 5 -9.87 -12.44 -6.69
CA ASP A 5 -11.22 -12.87 -6.32
C ASP A 5 -12.29 -12.12 -7.12
N PHE A 6 -11.98 -10.85 -7.47
CA PHE A 6 -12.85 -10.01 -8.29
C PHE A 6 -12.05 -9.28 -9.36
N VAL A 7 -12.72 -9.01 -10.46
CA VAL A 7 -12.26 -8.08 -11.50
C VAL A 7 -13.35 -7.03 -11.68
N ILE A 8 -12.99 -5.77 -11.46
CA ILE A 8 -13.89 -4.65 -11.72
C ILE A 8 -13.55 -4.04 -13.06
N GLU A 9 -14.55 -3.97 -13.95
CA GLU A 9 -14.41 -3.25 -15.22
C GLU A 9 -14.49 -1.76 -14.95
N LEU A 10 -13.49 -1.04 -15.40
CA LEU A 10 -13.37 0.42 -15.35
C LEU A 10 -13.53 0.99 -16.76
N PRO A 11 -13.83 2.28 -16.92
CA PRO A 11 -13.90 2.91 -18.27
C PRO A 11 -12.63 2.68 -19.11
N GLU A 12 -11.48 2.55 -18.45
CA GLU A 12 -10.18 2.40 -19.10
C GLU A 12 -9.45 1.15 -18.58
N GLY A 13 -10.05 -0.04 -18.77
CA GLY A 13 -9.45 -1.32 -18.39
C GLY A 13 -10.09 -1.97 -17.19
N SER A 14 -9.39 -2.91 -16.56
CA SER A 14 -9.90 -3.68 -15.43
C SER A 14 -8.96 -3.63 -14.24
N LEU A 15 -9.53 -3.70 -13.04
CA LEU A 15 -8.81 -3.72 -11.78
C LEU A 15 -9.05 -5.06 -11.08
N ALA A 16 -7.98 -5.74 -10.75
CA ALA A 16 -7.98 -6.98 -9.98
C ALA A 16 -8.04 -6.69 -8.48
N ILE A 17 -8.89 -7.39 -7.75
CA ILE A 17 -9.08 -7.22 -6.30
C ILE A 17 -8.95 -8.56 -5.63
N HIS A 18 -8.14 -8.63 -4.60
CA HIS A 18 -8.06 -9.74 -3.65
C HIS A 18 -9.00 -9.47 -2.48
N ASP A 19 -9.96 -10.35 -2.25
CA ASP A 19 -10.77 -10.35 -1.03
C ASP A 19 -10.03 -11.19 0.02
N LEU A 20 -9.31 -10.52 0.90
CA LEU A 20 -8.52 -11.16 1.95
C LEU A 20 -9.36 -11.49 3.20
N THR A 21 -10.68 -11.34 3.12
CA THR A 21 -11.61 -11.71 4.18
C THR A 21 -11.58 -13.23 4.39
N VAL A 22 -11.43 -13.68 5.61
CA VAL A 22 -11.56 -15.11 5.92
C VAL A 22 -13.04 -15.49 5.92
N GLY A 23 -13.42 -16.43 5.05
CA GLY A 23 -14.81 -16.84 4.87
C GLY A 23 -15.65 -15.85 4.07
N GLU A 24 -16.95 -15.96 4.15
CA GLU A 24 -17.88 -15.07 3.47
C GLU A 24 -18.17 -13.84 4.34
N ALA A 25 -18.03 -12.64 3.79
CA ALA A 25 -18.36 -11.42 4.51
C ALA A 25 -19.88 -11.36 4.82
N ARG A 26 -20.23 -11.09 6.08
CA ARG A 26 -21.63 -10.94 6.46
C ARG A 26 -22.26 -9.71 5.79
N GLU A 27 -23.56 -9.75 5.61
CA GLU A 27 -24.31 -8.59 5.09
C GLU A 27 -24.10 -7.37 6.00
N GLY A 28 -23.73 -6.25 5.41
CA GLY A 28 -23.44 -4.99 6.14
C GLY A 28 -22.14 -5.00 6.93
N ALA A 29 -21.24 -5.94 6.69
CA ALA A 29 -19.89 -5.89 7.27
C ALA A 29 -19.19 -4.58 6.88
N PRO A 30 -18.49 -3.89 7.81
CA PRO A 30 -17.67 -2.75 7.45
C PRO A 30 -16.59 -3.19 6.45
N VAL A 31 -16.27 -2.29 5.52
CA VAL A 31 -15.31 -2.56 4.45
C VAL A 31 -14.03 -1.78 4.69
N VAL A 32 -12.91 -2.47 4.58
CA VAL A 32 -11.56 -1.90 4.51
C VAL A 32 -11.04 -2.08 3.09
N VAL A 33 -10.54 -1.01 2.47
CA VAL A 33 -9.84 -1.07 1.18
C VAL A 33 -8.38 -0.69 1.40
N ALA A 34 -7.47 -1.57 1.00
CA ALA A 34 -6.05 -1.48 1.33
C ALA A 34 -5.18 -1.23 0.09
N ALA A 35 -4.60 -0.03 -0.02
CA ALA A 35 -3.72 0.38 -1.10
C ALA A 35 -2.25 0.06 -0.79
N HIS A 36 -1.57 -0.65 -1.68
CA HIS A 36 -0.19 -1.11 -1.51
C HIS A 36 0.87 -0.08 -1.96
N GLY A 37 2.15 -0.36 -1.65
CA GLY A 37 3.30 0.47 -2.03
C GLY A 37 3.62 0.46 -3.53
N ILE A 38 4.55 1.34 -3.94
CA ILE A 38 4.83 1.68 -5.35
C ILE A 38 5.23 0.50 -6.25
N THR A 39 5.92 -0.50 -5.72
CA THR A 39 6.31 -1.72 -6.46
C THR A 39 5.81 -2.99 -5.77
N ALA A 40 4.74 -2.85 -4.99
CA ALA A 40 4.09 -3.94 -4.26
C ALA A 40 2.83 -4.45 -5.02
N ASN A 41 1.98 -5.20 -4.34
CA ASN A 41 0.70 -5.72 -4.81
C ASN A 41 -0.25 -5.97 -3.62
N GLY A 42 -1.51 -6.28 -3.90
CA GLY A 42 -2.55 -6.44 -2.89
C GLY A 42 -2.26 -7.51 -1.83
N LEU A 43 -1.53 -8.57 -2.17
CA LEU A 43 -1.21 -9.64 -1.23
C LEU A 43 -0.24 -9.23 -0.10
N SER A 44 0.38 -8.06 -0.19
CA SER A 44 1.18 -7.49 0.91
C SER A 44 0.36 -7.27 2.18
N TRP A 45 -0.94 -7.20 2.09
CA TRP A 45 -1.87 -6.95 3.19
C TRP A 45 -2.39 -8.20 3.90
N GLN A 46 -2.00 -9.42 3.45
CA GLN A 46 -2.53 -10.67 4.00
C GLN A 46 -2.43 -10.74 5.53
N ARG A 47 -1.28 -10.41 6.09
CA ARG A 47 -1.06 -10.50 7.55
C ARG A 47 -1.90 -9.50 8.36
N VAL A 48 -2.19 -8.34 7.79
CA VAL A 48 -3.11 -7.37 8.42
C VAL A 48 -4.54 -7.89 8.37
N ALA A 49 -4.98 -8.45 7.25
CA ALA A 49 -6.30 -9.06 7.11
C ALA A 49 -6.47 -10.24 8.09
N ASP A 50 -5.47 -11.11 8.21
CA ASP A 50 -5.45 -12.23 9.17
C ASP A 50 -5.61 -11.72 10.62
N GLU A 51 -4.95 -10.62 10.98
CA GLU A 51 -5.05 -10.03 12.33
C GLU A 51 -6.44 -9.41 12.57
N ILE A 52 -7.06 -8.78 11.57
CA ILE A 52 -8.43 -8.27 11.65
C ILE A 52 -9.42 -9.42 11.84
N ASP A 53 -9.29 -10.51 11.05
CA ASP A 53 -10.12 -11.70 11.22
C ASP A 53 -9.97 -12.32 12.62
N ARG A 54 -8.74 -12.45 13.11
CA ARG A 54 -8.46 -12.98 14.45
C ARG A 54 -9.16 -12.17 15.55
N ARG A 55 -9.32 -10.85 15.38
CA ARG A 55 -9.94 -9.94 16.37
C ARG A 55 -11.46 -9.95 16.31
N HIS A 56 -12.01 -9.89 15.12
CA HIS A 56 -13.44 -9.69 14.91
C HIS A 56 -14.19 -10.99 14.63
N GLY A 57 -13.50 -12.01 14.12
CA GLY A 57 -14.08 -13.25 13.62
C GLY A 57 -14.34 -13.23 12.12
N SER A 58 -14.50 -14.42 11.56
CA SER A 58 -14.62 -14.67 10.13
C SER A 58 -15.80 -13.90 9.50
N GLY A 59 -15.51 -13.11 8.48
CA GLY A 59 -16.49 -12.35 7.73
C GLY A 59 -17.09 -11.12 8.44
N GLU A 60 -16.63 -10.78 9.65
CA GLU A 60 -17.15 -9.63 10.39
C GLU A 60 -16.64 -8.28 9.85
N VAL A 61 -15.49 -8.26 9.21
CA VAL A 61 -14.92 -7.12 8.47
C VAL A 61 -14.51 -7.60 7.10
N ARG A 62 -14.95 -6.92 6.05
CA ARG A 62 -14.52 -7.23 4.68
C ARG A 62 -13.23 -6.50 4.36
N PHE A 63 -12.19 -7.23 3.95
CA PHE A 63 -10.87 -6.68 3.67
C PHE A 63 -10.50 -6.85 2.19
N LEU A 64 -10.58 -5.75 1.42
CA LEU A 64 -10.32 -5.72 -0.01
C LEU A 64 -8.97 -5.11 -0.31
N ALA A 65 -8.15 -5.80 -1.08
CA ALA A 65 -6.82 -5.36 -1.46
C ALA A 65 -6.67 -5.38 -2.99
N PRO A 66 -6.89 -4.25 -3.67
CA PRO A 66 -6.67 -4.18 -5.11
C PRO A 66 -5.18 -4.29 -5.46
N ASP A 67 -4.88 -4.93 -6.59
CA ASP A 67 -3.65 -4.66 -7.31
C ASP A 67 -3.81 -3.32 -8.02
N LEU A 68 -3.01 -2.33 -7.66
CA LEU A 68 -3.08 -1.00 -8.27
C LEU A 68 -2.67 -1.07 -9.76
N ARG A 69 -3.17 -0.14 -10.59
CA ARG A 69 -2.87 -0.07 -12.03
C ARG A 69 -1.37 -0.24 -12.31
N GLY A 70 -1.04 -1.07 -13.27
CA GLY A 70 0.34 -1.37 -13.65
C GLY A 70 1.09 -2.29 -12.70
N ARG A 71 0.40 -2.99 -11.77
CA ARG A 71 1.00 -3.96 -10.81
C ARG A 71 0.16 -5.23 -10.75
N GLY A 72 0.79 -6.32 -10.35
CA GLY A 72 0.11 -7.59 -10.12
C GLY A 72 -0.79 -8.01 -11.28
N ALA A 73 -1.99 -8.45 -10.98
CA ALA A 73 -2.99 -8.85 -11.97
C ALA A 73 -3.62 -7.64 -12.69
N SER A 74 -3.46 -6.41 -12.19
CA SER A 74 -3.85 -5.15 -12.85
C SER A 74 -2.75 -4.55 -13.73
N ARG A 75 -1.68 -5.29 -14.06
CA ARG A 75 -0.56 -4.80 -14.86
C ARG A 75 -0.93 -4.30 -16.25
N SER A 76 -2.01 -4.85 -16.83
CA SER A 76 -2.52 -4.48 -18.15
C SER A 76 -3.51 -3.31 -18.13
N ALA A 77 -3.89 -2.82 -16.96
CA ALA A 77 -4.73 -1.64 -16.86
C ALA A 77 -3.99 -0.43 -17.45
N PRO A 78 -4.57 0.24 -18.46
CA PRO A 78 -3.89 1.33 -19.13
C PRO A 78 -3.81 2.59 -18.24
N GLY A 79 -2.92 3.52 -18.63
CA GLY A 79 -2.94 4.87 -18.05
C GLY A 79 -4.23 5.65 -18.40
N PRO A 80 -4.35 6.89 -17.90
CA PRO A 80 -3.24 7.61 -17.28
C PRO A 80 -2.87 7.05 -15.91
N TYR A 81 -1.57 6.97 -15.64
CA TYR A 81 -1.03 6.66 -14.32
C TYR A 81 -0.94 7.94 -13.50
N GLY A 82 -0.68 7.82 -12.22
CA GLY A 82 -0.63 8.88 -11.24
C GLY A 82 -1.62 8.66 -10.11
N LEU A 83 -1.41 9.30 -8.96
CA LEU A 83 -2.16 8.99 -7.74
C LEU A 83 -3.66 9.34 -7.87
N ALA A 84 -4.01 10.36 -8.63
CA ALA A 84 -5.41 10.71 -8.90
C ALA A 84 -6.17 9.55 -9.59
N GLY A 85 -5.53 8.82 -10.52
CA GLY A 85 -6.13 7.65 -11.17
C GLY A 85 -6.44 6.53 -10.17
N HIS A 86 -5.54 6.27 -9.23
CA HIS A 86 -5.76 5.30 -8.16
C HIS A 86 -6.89 5.73 -7.19
N VAL A 87 -7.03 7.03 -6.92
CA VAL A 87 -8.15 7.56 -6.12
C VAL A 87 -9.50 7.23 -6.77
N GLU A 88 -9.65 7.45 -8.08
CA GLU A 88 -10.87 7.10 -8.80
C GLU A 88 -11.11 5.59 -8.86
N ASP A 89 -10.06 4.78 -8.90
CA ASP A 89 -10.16 3.33 -8.78
C ASP A 89 -10.72 2.91 -7.41
N LEU A 90 -10.22 3.49 -6.32
CA LEU A 90 -10.73 3.24 -4.97
C LEU A 90 -12.19 3.69 -4.83
N ALA A 91 -12.56 4.84 -5.41
CA ALA A 91 -13.94 5.32 -5.43
C ALA A 91 -14.87 4.38 -6.22
N SER A 92 -14.36 3.76 -7.29
CA SER A 92 -15.08 2.74 -8.06
C SER A 92 -15.29 1.47 -7.24
N ILE A 93 -14.28 1.00 -6.51
CA ILE A 93 -14.41 -0.12 -5.56
C ILE A 93 -15.49 0.17 -4.53
N ALA A 94 -15.45 1.34 -3.87
CA ALA A 94 -16.45 1.75 -2.90
C ALA A 94 -17.87 1.70 -3.49
N SER A 95 -18.04 2.14 -4.73
CA SER A 95 -19.33 2.12 -5.43
C SER A 95 -19.81 0.70 -5.74
N VAL A 96 -18.93 -0.17 -6.24
CA VAL A 96 -19.27 -1.56 -6.61
C VAL A 96 -19.68 -2.37 -5.38
N PHE A 97 -19.01 -2.18 -4.26
CA PHE A 97 -19.32 -2.89 -3.02
C PHE A 97 -20.40 -2.20 -2.17
N GLY A 98 -20.95 -1.06 -2.65
CA GLY A 98 -22.04 -0.34 -1.98
C GLY A 98 -21.67 0.13 -0.58
N ALA A 99 -20.41 0.51 -0.37
CA ALA A 99 -19.84 0.81 0.93
C ALA A 99 -19.19 2.19 0.96
N GLU A 100 -19.06 2.72 2.16
CA GLU A 100 -18.17 3.86 2.48
C GLU A 100 -16.98 3.28 3.27
N PRO A 101 -15.96 2.76 2.59
CA PRO A 101 -14.89 2.02 3.26
C PRO A 101 -13.96 2.92 4.08
N LEU A 102 -13.30 2.29 5.06
CA LEU A 102 -12.04 2.78 5.59
C LEU A 102 -10.94 2.50 4.57
N VAL A 103 -10.12 3.49 4.24
CA VAL A 103 -8.96 3.28 3.37
C VAL A 103 -7.69 3.15 4.20
N VAL A 104 -6.96 2.08 3.97
CA VAL A 104 -5.64 1.85 4.58
C VAL A 104 -4.60 1.87 3.46
N GLY A 105 -3.50 2.59 3.65
CA GLY A 105 -2.46 2.64 2.63
C GLY A 105 -1.07 2.48 3.22
N HIS A 106 -0.19 1.78 2.50
CA HIS A 106 1.22 1.61 2.85
C HIS A 106 2.12 2.30 1.85
N SER A 107 3.14 3.02 2.32
CA SER A 107 4.11 3.69 1.45
C SER A 107 3.39 4.64 0.45
N MET A 108 3.56 4.45 -0.85
CA MET A 108 2.78 5.17 -1.88
C MET A 108 1.26 5.03 -1.64
N GLY A 109 0.78 3.85 -1.26
CA GLY A 109 -0.64 3.63 -0.95
C GLY A 109 -1.17 4.53 0.16
N ALA A 110 -0.32 4.98 1.09
CA ALA A 110 -0.70 5.92 2.13
C ALA A 110 -0.95 7.34 1.55
N PHE A 111 -0.19 7.75 0.55
CA PHE A 111 -0.49 9.00 -0.18
C PHE A 111 -1.80 8.89 -0.97
N ILE A 112 -2.05 7.72 -1.59
CA ILE A 112 -3.33 7.45 -2.27
C ILE A 112 -4.49 7.51 -1.26
N ALA A 113 -4.34 6.87 -0.09
CA ALA A 113 -5.38 6.88 0.95
C ALA A 113 -5.69 8.29 1.45
N ALA A 114 -4.66 9.10 1.73
CA ALA A 114 -4.83 10.50 2.12
C ALA A 114 -5.52 11.30 1.02
N LEU A 115 -5.07 11.16 -0.23
CA LEU A 115 -5.63 11.87 -1.38
C LEU A 115 -7.09 11.45 -1.63
N ALA A 116 -7.43 10.17 -1.47
CA ALA A 116 -8.79 9.67 -1.56
C ALA A 116 -9.73 10.30 -0.53
N GLY A 117 -9.32 10.33 0.76
CA GLY A 117 -10.08 10.99 1.81
C GLY A 117 -10.23 12.49 1.60
N ALA A 118 -9.21 13.16 1.05
CA ALA A 118 -9.25 14.59 0.74
C ALA A 118 -10.13 14.94 -0.48
N THR A 119 -10.19 14.04 -1.47
CA THR A 119 -10.93 14.27 -2.74
C THR A 119 -12.38 13.85 -2.64
N HIS A 120 -12.66 12.74 -1.96
CA HIS A 120 -14.01 12.14 -1.83
C HIS A 120 -14.38 11.90 -0.35
N PRO A 121 -14.42 12.94 0.49
CA PRO A 121 -14.70 12.79 1.93
C PRO A 121 -16.06 12.13 2.23
N GLU A 122 -16.99 12.22 1.29
CA GLU A 122 -18.31 11.59 1.38
C GLU A 122 -18.31 10.09 1.07
N ARG A 123 -17.21 9.58 0.48
CA ARG A 123 -17.10 8.17 0.07
C ARG A 123 -16.22 7.35 1.00
N PHE A 124 -15.35 8.01 1.75
CA PHE A 124 -14.37 7.33 2.63
C PHE A 124 -14.53 7.82 4.07
N ARG A 125 -14.78 6.89 4.98
CA ARG A 125 -15.09 7.22 6.38
C ARG A 125 -13.87 7.60 7.22
N GLY A 126 -12.68 7.28 6.74
CA GLY A 126 -11.43 7.58 7.41
C GLY A 126 -10.25 6.99 6.67
N VAL A 127 -9.05 7.36 7.07
CA VAL A 127 -7.81 6.88 6.45
C VAL A 127 -6.79 6.45 7.50
N VAL A 128 -6.10 5.33 7.22
CA VAL A 128 -4.95 4.84 7.99
C VAL A 128 -3.73 4.83 7.10
N LEU A 129 -2.73 5.60 7.46
CA LEU A 129 -1.50 5.81 6.71
C LEU A 129 -0.38 5.01 7.37
N VAL A 130 0.25 4.12 6.62
CA VAL A 130 1.30 3.24 7.13
C VAL A 130 2.61 3.54 6.40
N ASP A 131 3.57 4.07 7.13
CA ASP A 131 4.93 4.40 6.70
C ASP A 131 4.99 5.12 5.34
N GLY A 132 4.12 6.13 5.21
CA GLY A 132 3.91 6.97 4.02
C GLY A 132 2.77 7.96 4.23
N GLY A 133 2.44 8.77 3.21
CA GLY A 133 1.31 9.72 3.23
C GLY A 133 1.64 11.11 3.76
N LEU A 134 2.75 11.30 4.46
CA LEU A 134 3.28 12.62 4.86
C LEU A 134 4.48 12.96 3.99
N ALA A 135 4.33 13.94 3.12
CA ALA A 135 5.34 14.32 2.14
C ALA A 135 6.39 15.26 2.75
N PHE A 136 7.64 15.05 2.36
CA PHE A 136 8.73 15.99 2.64
C PHE A 136 8.74 17.09 1.56
N PRO A 137 9.08 18.35 1.95
CA PRO A 137 9.22 19.42 0.97
C PRO A 137 10.22 19.05 -0.12
N ALA A 138 9.78 19.07 -1.37
CA ALA A 138 10.65 18.83 -2.51
C ALA A 138 11.48 20.08 -2.83
N PRO A 139 12.80 19.96 -3.11
CA PRO A 139 13.61 21.07 -3.60
C PRO A 139 13.08 21.57 -4.94
N ALA A 140 13.15 22.88 -5.18
CA ALA A 140 12.82 23.44 -6.48
C ALA A 140 13.73 22.84 -7.57
N GLY A 141 13.12 22.34 -8.67
CA GLY A 141 13.84 21.72 -9.77
C GLY A 141 14.33 20.30 -9.47
N LEU A 142 13.66 19.59 -8.56
CA LEU A 142 13.94 18.19 -8.28
C LEU A 142 13.96 17.36 -9.57
N ASP A 143 15.05 16.62 -9.79
CA ASP A 143 15.11 15.58 -10.81
C ASP A 143 14.38 14.32 -10.26
N ILE A 144 13.19 14.08 -10.81
CA ILE A 144 12.31 13.00 -10.35
C ILE A 144 12.97 11.61 -10.52
N ASP A 145 13.62 11.35 -11.66
CA ASP A 145 14.28 10.07 -11.91
C ASP A 145 15.45 9.85 -10.92
N ALA A 146 16.23 10.90 -10.66
CA ALA A 146 17.32 10.84 -9.67
C ALA A 146 16.79 10.65 -8.25
N ALA A 147 15.69 11.32 -7.89
CA ALA A 147 15.07 11.17 -6.58
C ALA A 147 14.47 9.77 -6.38
N LEU A 148 13.76 9.23 -7.38
CA LEU A 148 13.25 7.86 -7.35
C LEU A 148 14.39 6.85 -7.25
N GLN A 149 15.47 7.04 -8.00
CA GLN A 149 16.65 6.18 -7.91
C GLN A 149 17.29 6.22 -6.51
N ALA A 150 17.29 7.38 -5.86
CA ALA A 150 17.84 7.52 -4.51
C ALA A 150 16.97 6.83 -3.43
N VAL A 151 15.65 6.87 -3.58
CA VAL A 151 14.70 6.33 -2.57
C VAL A 151 14.41 4.84 -2.81
N ILE A 152 14.14 4.45 -4.06
CA ILE A 152 13.71 3.09 -4.42
C ILE A 152 14.60 2.44 -5.48
N GLY A 153 15.87 2.85 -5.60
CA GLY A 153 16.81 2.37 -6.62
C GLY A 153 16.87 0.85 -6.76
N PRO A 154 17.09 0.08 -5.67
CA PRO A 154 17.08 -1.38 -5.75
C PRO A 154 15.76 -1.97 -6.28
N ALA A 155 14.60 -1.39 -5.92
CA ALA A 155 13.32 -1.79 -6.47
C ALA A 155 13.20 -1.46 -7.96
N MET A 156 13.70 -0.29 -8.39
CA MET A 156 13.75 0.09 -9.81
C MET A 156 14.65 -0.82 -10.65
N GLU A 157 15.78 -1.25 -10.09
CA GLU A 157 16.69 -2.20 -10.76
C GLU A 157 15.99 -3.55 -10.97
N ARG A 158 15.28 -4.06 -9.95
CA ARG A 158 14.49 -5.29 -10.04
C ARG A 158 13.52 -5.30 -11.24
N LEU A 159 12.88 -4.17 -11.53
CA LEU A 159 11.94 -4.08 -12.66
C LEU A 159 12.57 -4.33 -14.04
N ARG A 160 13.89 -4.27 -14.13
CA ARG A 160 14.66 -4.55 -15.36
C ARG A 160 15.30 -5.93 -15.37
N MET A 161 15.24 -6.65 -14.25
CA MET A 161 15.86 -7.97 -14.11
C MET A 161 14.99 -9.06 -14.72
N ARG A 162 15.62 -10.15 -15.15
CA ARG A 162 15.00 -11.40 -15.55
C ARG A 162 15.40 -12.49 -14.59
N PHE A 163 14.48 -13.38 -14.32
CA PHE A 163 14.66 -14.47 -13.37
C PHE A 163 14.39 -15.79 -14.07
N ALA A 164 15.29 -16.76 -13.87
CA ALA A 164 15.18 -18.08 -14.50
C ALA A 164 14.07 -18.96 -13.88
N SER A 165 13.62 -18.64 -12.66
CA SER A 165 12.62 -19.40 -11.92
C SER A 165 12.02 -18.59 -10.77
N GLU A 166 10.90 -19.06 -10.21
CA GLU A 166 10.35 -18.57 -8.95
C GLU A 166 11.37 -18.67 -7.80
N ALA A 167 12.15 -19.75 -7.77
CA ALA A 167 13.17 -19.94 -6.73
C ALA A 167 14.23 -18.82 -6.79
N SER A 168 14.75 -18.49 -7.98
CA SER A 168 15.74 -17.42 -8.14
C SER A 168 15.18 -16.03 -7.78
N TYR A 169 13.87 -15.82 -7.98
CA TYR A 169 13.21 -14.60 -7.55
C TYR A 169 13.06 -14.52 -6.02
N VAL A 170 12.72 -15.63 -5.38
CA VAL A 170 12.67 -15.70 -3.92
C VAL A 170 14.06 -15.50 -3.32
N GLU A 171 15.11 -16.14 -3.87
CA GLU A 171 16.51 -15.93 -3.45
C GLU A 171 16.93 -14.46 -3.52
N PHE A 172 16.53 -13.74 -4.58
CA PHE A 172 16.75 -12.30 -4.69
C PHE A 172 16.15 -11.53 -3.50
N TRP A 173 14.91 -11.86 -3.13
CA TRP A 173 14.24 -11.23 -2.00
C TRP A 173 14.76 -11.70 -0.63
N GLU A 174 15.22 -12.93 -0.50
CA GLU A 174 15.88 -13.44 0.71
C GLU A 174 17.20 -12.73 1.00
N ALA A 175 17.86 -12.23 -0.05
CA ALA A 175 19.06 -11.41 0.08
C ALA A 175 18.77 -9.93 0.40
N HIS A 176 17.50 -9.48 0.29
CA HIS A 176 17.12 -8.10 0.56
C HIS A 176 17.18 -7.80 2.07
N PRO A 177 17.90 -6.76 2.52
CA PRO A 177 18.09 -6.52 3.95
C PRO A 177 16.79 -6.36 4.75
N GLY A 178 15.81 -5.62 4.21
CA GLY A 178 14.55 -5.34 4.89
C GLY A 178 13.52 -6.47 4.80
N LEU A 179 13.43 -7.19 3.68
CA LEU A 179 12.41 -8.23 3.48
C LEU A 179 12.93 -9.66 3.73
N GLY A 180 14.22 -9.90 3.54
CA GLY A 180 14.81 -11.24 3.73
C GLY A 180 14.61 -11.82 5.12
N PRO A 181 14.78 -11.08 6.22
CA PRO A 181 14.45 -11.57 7.55
C PRO A 181 12.97 -11.99 7.68
N VAL A 182 12.03 -11.22 7.11
CA VAL A 182 10.58 -11.53 7.13
C VAL A 182 10.29 -12.83 6.38
N LEU A 183 10.91 -13.03 5.20
CA LEU A 183 10.77 -14.28 4.42
C LEU A 183 11.25 -15.54 5.16
N ARG A 184 12.21 -15.38 6.07
CA ARG A 184 12.74 -16.48 6.90
C ARG A 184 12.06 -16.61 8.25
N GLY A 185 11.22 -15.64 8.63
CA GLY A 185 10.49 -15.59 9.89
C GLY A 185 9.08 -16.19 9.82
N ASP A 186 8.28 -15.92 10.84
CA ASP A 186 6.91 -16.45 11.00
C ASP A 186 5.95 -15.93 9.92
N ALA A 187 6.23 -14.79 9.33
CA ALA A 187 5.47 -14.22 8.21
C ALA A 187 5.89 -14.77 6.83
N GLY A 188 6.85 -15.70 6.78
CA GLY A 188 7.52 -16.14 5.56
C GLY A 188 6.59 -16.70 4.49
N GLU A 189 5.52 -17.40 4.85
CA GLU A 189 4.55 -17.92 3.88
C GLU A 189 3.78 -16.78 3.19
N ALA A 190 3.25 -15.84 3.96
CA ALA A 190 2.55 -14.67 3.43
C ALA A 190 3.48 -13.79 2.59
N ALA A 191 4.70 -13.54 3.08
CA ALA A 191 5.71 -12.78 2.35
C ALA A 191 6.12 -13.47 1.04
N ARG A 192 6.24 -14.80 1.01
CA ARG A 192 6.52 -15.57 -0.21
C ARG A 192 5.39 -15.46 -1.23
N ARG A 193 4.14 -15.58 -0.80
CA ARG A 193 2.97 -15.38 -1.67
C ARG A 193 2.96 -13.98 -2.26
N TYR A 194 3.20 -12.98 -1.44
CA TYR A 194 3.29 -11.59 -1.86
C TYR A 194 4.38 -11.36 -2.92
N VAL A 195 5.62 -11.82 -2.70
CA VAL A 195 6.68 -11.61 -3.69
C VAL A 195 6.44 -12.39 -4.97
N LEU A 196 5.95 -13.63 -4.90
CA LEU A 196 5.67 -14.45 -6.07
C LEU A 196 4.49 -13.95 -6.90
N HIS A 197 3.56 -13.20 -6.31
CA HIS A 197 2.46 -12.58 -7.05
C HIS A 197 2.94 -11.50 -8.04
N ASP A 198 4.07 -10.86 -7.75
CA ASP A 198 4.69 -9.91 -8.67
C ASP A 198 5.35 -10.58 -9.90
N LEU A 199 5.62 -11.88 -9.86
CA LEU A 199 6.41 -12.55 -10.89
C LEU A 199 5.53 -13.05 -12.04
N VAL A 200 5.86 -12.64 -13.28
CA VAL A 200 5.14 -13.03 -14.48
C VAL A 200 6.07 -13.57 -15.56
N PRO A 201 5.61 -14.54 -16.39
CA PRO A 201 6.37 -14.98 -17.54
C PRO A 201 6.61 -13.83 -18.52
N THR A 202 7.78 -13.78 -19.15
CA THR A 202 8.06 -12.83 -20.24
C THR A 202 7.97 -13.48 -21.60
N ALA A 203 7.30 -12.81 -22.55
CA ALA A 203 7.23 -13.28 -23.95
C ALA A 203 8.57 -13.10 -24.69
N GLU A 204 9.43 -12.19 -24.24
CA GLU A 204 10.72 -11.89 -24.87
C GLU A 204 11.75 -13.01 -24.69
N ALA A 205 11.61 -13.79 -23.60
CA ALA A 205 12.50 -14.93 -23.28
C ALA A 205 11.67 -16.07 -22.68
N PRO A 206 11.17 -17.00 -23.49
CA PRO A 206 10.35 -18.12 -23.02
C PRO A 206 11.06 -18.92 -21.90
N GLY A 207 10.39 -19.11 -20.77
CA GLY A 207 10.93 -19.80 -19.59
C GLY A 207 11.58 -18.86 -18.57
N GLU A 208 11.69 -17.58 -18.86
CA GLU A 208 12.12 -16.56 -17.90
C GLU A 208 10.93 -15.75 -17.37
N PHE A 209 11.16 -15.07 -16.26
CA PHE A 209 10.18 -14.27 -15.55
C PHE A 209 10.68 -12.86 -15.34
N VAL A 210 9.75 -11.93 -15.20
CA VAL A 210 10.00 -10.51 -14.88
C VAL A 210 9.02 -10.04 -13.82
N SER A 211 9.29 -8.88 -13.20
CA SER A 211 8.32 -8.19 -12.35
C SER A 211 7.06 -7.80 -13.16
N SER A 212 5.90 -7.88 -12.54
CA SER A 212 4.64 -7.41 -13.10
C SER A 212 4.56 -5.89 -13.20
N CYS A 213 5.35 -5.17 -12.40
CA CYS A 213 5.29 -3.72 -12.32
C CYS A 213 5.65 -3.05 -13.65
N VAL A 214 4.78 -2.14 -14.11
CA VAL A 214 5.01 -1.32 -15.30
C VAL A 214 5.84 -0.10 -14.93
N LEU A 215 6.99 0.08 -15.58
CA LEU A 215 7.94 1.14 -15.23
C LEU A 215 7.32 2.54 -15.37
N ASP A 216 6.51 2.77 -16.41
CA ASP A 216 5.87 4.07 -16.64
C ASP A 216 4.84 4.39 -15.54
N ALA A 217 4.14 3.38 -15.03
CA ALA A 217 3.26 3.55 -13.86
C ALA A 217 4.07 3.93 -12.61
N VAL A 218 5.17 3.22 -12.34
CA VAL A 218 6.04 3.52 -11.20
C VAL A 218 6.62 4.93 -11.27
N ARG A 219 6.99 5.41 -12.47
CA ARG A 219 7.51 6.77 -12.66
C ARG A 219 6.46 7.84 -12.45
N ALA A 220 5.27 7.66 -13.04
CA ALA A 220 4.18 8.63 -12.91
C ALA A 220 3.71 8.76 -11.46
N ASP A 221 3.47 7.63 -10.81
CA ASP A 221 3.04 7.60 -9.41
C ASP A 221 4.11 8.15 -8.46
N GLY A 222 5.37 7.81 -8.71
CA GLY A 222 6.51 8.33 -7.95
C GLY A 222 6.70 9.83 -8.11
N ALA A 223 6.43 10.39 -9.29
CA ALA A 223 6.45 11.83 -9.52
C ALA A 223 5.40 12.54 -8.66
N ASP A 224 4.18 11.99 -8.59
CA ASP A 224 3.12 12.55 -7.75
C ASP A 224 3.46 12.47 -6.25
N VAL A 225 3.99 11.33 -5.78
CA VAL A 225 4.47 11.20 -4.39
C VAL A 225 5.51 12.25 -4.06
N LEU A 226 6.41 12.57 -4.98
CA LEU A 226 7.55 13.47 -4.74
C LEU A 226 7.23 14.94 -4.94
N ALA A 227 6.25 15.30 -5.78
CA ALA A 227 6.12 16.69 -6.23
C ALA A 227 4.68 17.20 -6.43
N ASP A 228 3.63 16.36 -6.29
CA ASP A 228 2.26 16.84 -6.48
C ASP A 228 1.75 17.57 -5.23
N GLU A 229 1.34 18.84 -5.40
CA GLU A 229 0.88 19.70 -4.29
C GLU A 229 -0.41 19.19 -3.65
N ALA A 230 -1.33 18.61 -4.43
CA ALA A 230 -2.58 18.05 -3.89
C ALA A 230 -2.29 16.83 -3.00
N THR A 231 -1.40 15.97 -3.45
CA THR A 231 -0.90 14.82 -2.67
C THR A 231 -0.23 15.26 -1.37
N HIS A 232 0.63 16.27 -1.43
CA HIS A 232 1.34 16.78 -0.26
C HIS A 232 0.41 17.47 0.77
N GLY A 233 -0.66 18.13 0.30
CA GLY A 233 -1.66 18.77 1.13
C GLY A 233 -2.78 17.86 1.64
N ALA A 234 -2.83 16.61 1.19
CA ALA A 234 -3.99 15.73 1.38
C ALA A 234 -4.32 15.45 2.84
N VAL A 235 -3.33 15.16 3.69
CA VAL A 235 -3.56 14.89 5.13
C VAL A 235 -4.19 16.08 5.83
N ARG A 236 -3.66 17.29 5.61
CA ARG A 236 -4.25 18.52 6.17
C ARG A 236 -5.67 18.72 5.66
N ARG A 237 -5.90 18.47 4.39
CA ARG A 237 -7.23 18.59 3.79
C ARG A 237 -8.22 17.57 4.35
N CYS A 238 -7.81 16.32 4.63
CA CYS A 238 -8.65 15.35 5.33
C CYS A 238 -9.12 15.90 6.67
N VAL A 239 -8.19 16.41 7.50
CA VAL A 239 -8.52 16.99 8.82
C VAL A 239 -9.48 18.17 8.70
N GLU A 240 -9.24 19.10 7.76
CA GLU A 240 -10.14 20.25 7.49
C GLU A 240 -11.56 19.82 7.09
N LEU A 241 -11.70 18.69 6.40
CA LEU A 241 -12.98 18.11 5.98
C LEU A 241 -13.62 17.19 7.04
N GLY A 242 -12.95 16.98 8.17
CA GLY A 242 -13.44 16.11 9.25
C GLY A 242 -13.27 14.61 8.96
N VAL A 243 -12.44 14.24 7.97
CA VAL A 243 -12.06 12.84 7.72
C VAL A 243 -11.01 12.43 8.74
N PRO A 244 -11.26 11.43 9.60
CA PRO A 244 -10.31 10.99 10.61
C PRO A 244 -9.06 10.38 9.98
N VAL A 245 -7.89 10.73 10.50
CA VAL A 245 -6.59 10.26 10.00
C VAL A 245 -5.79 9.61 11.13
N GLU A 246 -5.29 8.40 10.88
CA GLU A 246 -4.26 7.77 11.70
C GLU A 246 -2.98 7.58 10.90
N PHE A 247 -1.85 7.81 11.54
CA PHE A 247 -0.53 7.67 10.92
C PHE A 247 0.34 6.74 11.74
N ILE A 248 0.90 5.73 11.09
CA ILE A 248 1.77 4.70 11.69
C ILE A 248 3.11 4.74 10.95
N TRP A 249 4.22 4.75 11.69
CA TRP A 249 5.54 4.77 11.07
C TRP A 249 6.51 3.76 11.70
N ALA A 250 7.42 3.28 10.89
CA ALA A 250 8.44 2.30 11.23
C ALA A 250 9.77 2.99 11.59
N SER A 251 10.46 2.48 12.62
CA SER A 251 11.73 3.03 13.09
C SER A 251 12.89 2.84 12.10
N ARG A 252 12.78 1.86 11.19
CA ARG A 252 13.87 1.46 10.28
C ARG A 252 13.46 1.63 8.81
N GLY A 253 14.44 1.84 7.95
CA GLY A 253 14.23 2.13 6.52
C GLY A 253 13.94 0.91 5.65
N LEU A 254 13.92 1.15 4.33
CA LEU A 254 13.63 0.14 3.32
C LEU A 254 14.69 -0.98 3.24
N LEU A 255 15.95 -0.63 3.44
CA LEU A 255 17.05 -1.59 3.48
C LEU A 255 17.45 -1.93 4.93
N ASP A 256 16.52 -1.79 5.85
CA ASP A 256 16.69 -2.04 7.28
C ASP A 256 17.70 -1.08 7.93
N GLU A 257 17.87 0.12 7.38
CA GLU A 257 18.72 1.16 7.97
C GLU A 257 18.17 1.58 9.35
N PRO A 258 19.04 1.98 10.28
CA PRO A 258 18.61 2.43 11.62
C PRO A 258 17.69 3.65 11.61
N GLN A 259 17.67 4.42 10.52
CA GLN A 259 16.80 5.56 10.32
C GLN A 259 15.69 5.20 9.33
N GLY A 260 14.44 5.26 9.78
CA GLY A 260 13.24 5.08 8.96
C GLY A 260 12.98 6.26 8.01
N LEU A 261 11.91 6.15 7.24
CA LEU A 261 11.41 7.27 6.42
C LEU A 261 11.01 8.44 7.31
N TYR A 262 10.49 8.17 8.49
CA TYR A 262 10.10 9.16 9.50
C TYR A 262 10.90 8.96 10.78
N ASP A 263 11.01 10.03 11.55
CA ASP A 263 11.51 10.10 12.90
C ASP A 263 10.89 11.32 13.59
N ASP A 264 11.06 11.46 14.90
CA ASP A 264 10.47 12.57 15.69
C ASP A 264 10.89 13.95 15.14
N THR A 265 12.14 14.09 14.68
CA THR A 265 12.66 15.35 14.13
C THR A 265 11.98 15.71 12.81
N ARG A 266 11.83 14.73 11.93
CA ARG A 266 11.14 14.88 10.64
C ARG A 266 9.66 15.15 10.82
N LEU A 267 8.99 14.42 11.71
CA LEU A 267 7.58 14.63 12.02
C LEU A 267 7.33 16.02 12.61
N ALA A 268 8.19 16.49 13.49
CA ALA A 268 8.11 17.85 14.03
C ALA A 268 8.29 18.92 12.91
N ALA A 269 9.13 18.66 11.91
CA ALA A 269 9.34 19.56 10.78
C ALA A 269 8.18 19.57 9.77
N LEU A 270 7.39 18.48 9.70
CA LEU A 270 6.25 18.36 8.79
C LEU A 270 4.99 19.06 9.30
N ASP A 271 4.98 19.59 10.51
CA ASP A 271 3.82 20.26 11.13
C ASP A 271 2.53 19.42 11.00
N VAL A 272 2.63 18.16 11.45
CA VAL A 272 1.51 17.21 11.39
C VAL A 272 0.33 17.77 12.17
N PRO A 273 -0.89 17.84 11.61
CA PRO A 273 -2.05 18.35 12.31
C PRO A 273 -2.28 17.59 13.64
N PRO A 274 -2.62 18.28 14.74
CA PRO A 274 -2.76 17.65 16.05
C PRO A 274 -3.91 16.62 16.14
N ASP A 275 -4.86 16.69 15.22
CA ASP A 275 -5.97 15.72 15.10
C ASP A 275 -5.54 14.41 14.45
N VAL A 276 -4.36 14.36 13.84
CA VAL A 276 -3.77 13.12 13.31
C VAL A 276 -3.19 12.32 14.47
N ARG A 277 -3.72 11.12 14.68
CA ARG A 277 -3.14 10.21 15.67
C ARG A 277 -1.89 9.56 15.11
N VAL A 278 -0.76 9.75 15.77
CA VAL A 278 0.54 9.22 15.39
C VAL A 278 0.89 8.01 16.26
N THR A 279 1.29 6.91 15.62
CA THR A 279 1.75 5.69 16.30
C THR A 279 3.13 5.30 15.75
N HIS A 280 4.09 5.08 16.62
CA HIS A 280 5.41 4.55 16.30
C HIS A 280 5.44 3.03 16.50
N VAL A 281 6.05 2.31 15.58
CA VAL A 281 6.31 0.87 15.71
C VAL A 281 7.81 0.65 15.83
N ASP A 282 8.23 0.35 17.07
CA ASP A 282 9.61 0.04 17.37
C ASP A 282 10.08 -1.23 16.67
N ASP A 283 11.36 -1.28 16.31
CA ASP A 283 12.04 -2.41 15.67
C ASP A 283 11.44 -2.89 14.33
N ALA A 284 10.45 -2.17 13.79
CA ALA A 284 9.91 -2.43 12.47
C ALA A 284 10.67 -1.65 11.40
N ASN A 285 10.81 -2.25 10.21
CA ASN A 285 11.24 -1.57 9.00
C ASN A 285 10.06 -1.38 8.04
N HIS A 286 10.33 -0.75 6.91
CA HIS A 286 9.32 -0.44 5.89
C HIS A 286 8.49 -1.65 5.40
N TYR A 287 9.04 -2.88 5.43
CA TYR A 287 8.32 -4.09 5.04
C TYR A 287 7.71 -4.82 6.24
N SER A 288 8.45 -4.95 7.32
CA SER A 288 7.99 -5.69 8.50
C SER A 288 6.79 -5.01 9.18
N VAL A 289 6.63 -3.70 9.01
CA VAL A 289 5.49 -2.96 9.57
C VAL A 289 4.12 -3.47 9.08
N ILE A 290 4.03 -4.03 7.86
CA ILE A 290 2.78 -4.62 7.33
C ILE A 290 2.77 -6.15 7.35
N LEU A 291 3.90 -6.80 7.64
CA LEU A 291 4.04 -8.26 7.53
C LEU A 291 4.26 -8.94 8.88
N GLU A 292 4.89 -8.29 9.85
CA GLU A 292 5.17 -8.87 11.16
C GLU A 292 4.21 -8.39 12.24
N ASP A 293 4.11 -9.16 13.30
CA ASP A 293 3.12 -9.04 14.36
C ASP A 293 3.02 -7.65 15.03
N ALA A 294 4.17 -6.98 15.26
CA ALA A 294 4.15 -5.66 15.93
C ALA A 294 3.44 -4.63 15.07
N GLY A 295 3.78 -4.57 13.79
CA GLY A 295 3.19 -3.64 12.84
C GLY A 295 1.74 -4.00 12.50
N THR A 296 1.45 -5.27 12.22
CA THR A 296 0.07 -5.72 11.90
C THR A 296 -0.89 -5.43 13.05
N ARG A 297 -0.46 -5.60 14.31
CA ARG A 297 -1.26 -5.22 15.49
C ARG A 297 -1.48 -3.71 15.60
N ALA A 298 -0.45 -2.90 15.36
CA ALA A 298 -0.58 -1.45 15.40
C ALA A 298 -1.56 -0.94 14.32
N ILE A 299 -1.50 -1.53 13.11
CA ILE A 299 -2.42 -1.22 12.00
C ILE A 299 -3.84 -1.66 12.37
N ALA A 300 -4.02 -2.87 12.89
CA ALA A 300 -5.33 -3.36 13.31
C ALA A 300 -5.91 -2.52 14.45
N ASP A 301 -5.10 -2.04 15.40
CA ASP A 301 -5.55 -1.11 16.43
C ASP A 301 -6.07 0.21 15.85
N ALA A 302 -5.42 0.73 14.81
CA ALA A 302 -5.87 1.92 14.10
C ALA A 302 -7.18 1.68 13.36
N ILE A 303 -7.28 0.56 12.62
CA ILE A 303 -8.52 0.14 11.95
C ILE A 303 -9.65 0.01 12.96
N ASP A 304 -9.44 -0.65 14.09
CA ASP A 304 -10.44 -0.84 15.14
C ASP A 304 -10.94 0.49 15.72
N ARG A 305 -10.04 1.47 15.88
CA ARG A 305 -10.44 2.81 16.35
C ARG A 305 -11.31 3.52 15.32
N GLN A 306 -10.92 3.46 14.05
CA GLN A 306 -11.67 4.07 12.96
C GLN A 306 -13.04 3.41 12.78
N LEU A 307 -13.12 2.08 12.83
CA LEU A 307 -14.39 1.35 12.71
C LEU A 307 -15.35 1.67 13.87
N ARG A 308 -14.86 1.96 15.08
CA ARG A 308 -15.71 2.42 16.20
C ARG A 308 -16.28 3.81 15.97
N LEU A 309 -15.50 4.76 15.43
CA LEU A 309 -15.98 6.10 15.10
C LEU A 309 -17.09 6.08 14.02
N ILE A 310 -17.15 5.00 13.25
CA ILE A 310 -18.13 4.79 12.19
C ILE A 310 -19.45 4.20 12.74
N ALA A 311 -19.40 3.49 13.87
CA ALA A 311 -20.54 2.81 14.47
C ALA A 311 -21.41 3.73 15.35
N ASP A 312 -20.87 4.88 15.78
CA ASP A 312 -21.54 5.91 16.56
C ASP A 312 -22.16 6.99 15.64
#